data_8914fd88b9a16eaf5d39d4cbf5355e55
#
_entry.id   8914fd88b9a16eaf5d39d4cbf5355e55
#
_cell.length_a   1.000
_cell.length_b   1.000
_cell.length_c   1.000
_cell.angle_alpha   90.00
_cell.angle_beta   90.00
_cell.angle_gamma   90.00
#
_symmetry.space_group_name_H-M   'P 1'
#
loop_
_entity.id
_entity.type
_entity.pdbx_description
1 polymer ?
#
loop_
_entity_poly.entity_id
_entity_poly.type
_entity_poly.pdbx_seq_one_letter_code
_entity_poly.pdbx_strand_id
1 'polypeptide(L)'
;MVGVSGGIDSAVTSTLCAKTGYPTLLLNMPIHQKSRQFKRSNDHISWLEKKHDNVSGITIDLTKIFESYSVSLPSQVQDDLSMANLRSRIRMSNLYVFAGNYQYLVVGTGNKVEDFGVGFYTKYGDGGVDISPIADLLKSEVFSLAKHLGILPSIQNASPTDGLWDDAVSYTHLRAHETQFH
;
A
#
# COMPACT_ATOMS: atom_id res chain seq x y z
N MET A 1 5.80 9.15 -6.84
CA MET A 1 4.38 8.73 -6.73
C MET A 1 4.27 7.60 -5.72
N VAL A 2 3.28 7.63 -4.82
CA VAL A 2 3.09 6.63 -3.75
C VAL A 2 1.63 6.23 -3.64
N GLY A 3 1.36 4.92 -3.55
CA GLY A 3 0.04 4.40 -3.14
C GLY A 3 -0.14 4.51 -1.63
N VAL A 4 -1.24 5.09 -1.17
CA VAL A 4 -1.53 5.29 0.26
C VAL A 4 -2.69 4.39 0.68
N SER A 5 -2.40 3.35 1.47
CA SER A 5 -3.38 2.35 1.92
C SER A 5 -4.06 2.70 3.25
N GLY A 6 -3.54 3.68 3.98
CA GLY A 6 -3.92 3.97 5.37
C GLY A 6 -3.22 3.07 6.41
N GLY A 7 -2.24 2.27 5.98
CA GLY A 7 -1.31 1.52 6.82
C GLY A 7 -0.03 2.32 7.12
N ILE A 8 0.72 1.87 8.14
CA ILE A 8 1.88 2.60 8.65
C ILE A 8 3.01 2.69 7.62
N ASP A 9 3.26 1.65 6.83
CA ASP A 9 4.34 1.60 5.84
C ASP A 9 4.12 2.63 4.74
N SER A 10 2.91 2.68 4.16
CA SER A 10 2.56 3.68 3.15
C SER A 10 2.58 5.11 3.71
N ALA A 11 2.23 5.28 4.99
CA ALA A 11 2.28 6.57 5.66
C ALA A 11 3.72 7.05 5.90
N VAL A 12 4.61 6.17 6.34
CA VAL A 12 6.04 6.49 6.49
C VAL A 12 6.65 6.82 5.14
N THR A 13 6.47 5.96 4.13
CA THR A 13 7.03 6.14 2.80
C THR A 13 6.57 7.46 2.16
N SER A 14 5.27 7.74 2.18
CA SER A 14 4.74 9.00 1.61
C SER A 14 5.24 10.23 2.35
N THR A 15 5.42 10.15 3.68
CA THR A 15 5.99 11.25 4.47
C THR A 15 7.46 11.47 4.13
N LEU A 16 8.24 10.41 3.94
CA LEU A 16 9.64 10.52 3.50
C LEU A 16 9.71 11.18 2.11
N CYS A 17 8.87 10.76 1.17
CA CYS A 17 8.81 11.38 -0.16
C CYS A 17 8.45 12.87 -0.06
N ALA A 18 7.45 13.23 0.73
CA ALA A 18 7.07 14.63 0.95
C ALA A 18 8.24 15.49 1.46
N LYS A 19 9.04 14.96 2.38
CA LYS A 19 10.20 15.65 2.96
C LYS A 19 11.38 15.84 1.99
N THR A 20 11.38 15.16 0.86
CA THR A 20 12.43 15.38 -0.17
C THR A 20 12.31 16.73 -0.86
N GLY A 21 11.13 17.37 -0.82
CA GLY A 21 10.83 18.58 -1.56
C GLY A 21 10.50 18.35 -3.04
N TYR A 22 10.70 17.15 -3.58
CA TYR A 22 10.28 16.82 -4.95
C TYR A 22 8.76 16.68 -5.07
N PRO A 23 8.17 17.03 -6.23
CA PRO A 23 6.74 16.84 -6.47
C PRO A 23 6.31 15.41 -6.14
N THR A 24 5.37 15.27 -5.23
CA THR A 24 4.93 13.98 -4.70
C THR A 24 3.42 13.82 -4.88
N LEU A 25 3.01 12.86 -5.72
CA LEU A 25 1.61 12.52 -5.92
C LEU A 25 1.25 11.27 -5.12
N LEU A 26 0.21 11.38 -4.30
CA LEU A 26 -0.32 10.33 -3.44
C LEU A 26 -1.62 9.78 -4.01
N LEU A 27 -1.71 8.47 -4.24
CA LEU A 27 -2.91 7.83 -4.74
C LEU A 27 -3.58 6.98 -3.65
N ASN A 28 -4.84 7.31 -3.32
CA ASN A 28 -5.74 6.42 -2.59
C ASN A 28 -6.58 5.63 -3.59
N MET A 29 -6.43 4.30 -3.59
CA MET A 29 -7.01 3.41 -4.60
C MET A 29 -7.86 2.31 -3.94
N PRO A 30 -9.04 2.64 -3.38
CA PRO A 30 -9.91 1.67 -2.75
C PRO A 30 -10.43 0.62 -3.75
N ILE A 31 -10.50 -0.66 -3.29
CA ILE A 31 -11.21 -1.78 -3.91
C ILE A 31 -11.94 -2.47 -2.77
N HIS A 32 -13.26 -2.31 -2.66
CA HIS A 32 -14.07 -2.82 -1.53
C HIS A 32 -13.48 -2.51 -0.15
N GLN A 33 -12.83 -1.34 -0.01
CA GLN A 33 -12.08 -1.01 1.19
C GLN A 33 -12.99 -0.68 2.37
N LYS A 34 -12.65 -1.19 3.57
CA LYS A 34 -13.38 -0.84 4.80
C LYS A 34 -13.31 0.67 5.07
N SER A 35 -14.42 1.26 5.48
CA SER A 35 -14.54 2.72 5.68
C SER A 35 -13.46 3.31 6.59
N ARG A 36 -12.99 2.56 7.59
CA ARG A 36 -11.92 3.00 8.50
C ARG A 36 -10.56 3.14 7.82
N GLN A 37 -10.22 2.21 6.93
CA GLN A 37 -8.96 2.27 6.17
C GLN A 37 -9.01 3.41 5.15
N PHE A 38 -10.12 3.52 4.42
CA PHE A 38 -10.38 4.61 3.48
C PHE A 38 -10.27 5.98 4.16
N LYS A 39 -10.88 6.13 5.35
CA LYS A 39 -10.77 7.37 6.12
C LYS A 39 -9.31 7.67 6.52
N ARG A 40 -8.56 6.68 7.03
CA ARG A 40 -7.17 6.88 7.44
C ARG A 40 -6.27 7.32 6.27
N SER A 41 -6.43 6.72 5.08
CA SER A 41 -5.66 7.12 3.90
C SER A 41 -5.95 8.56 3.49
N ASN A 42 -7.22 8.96 3.46
CA ASN A 42 -7.60 10.34 3.13
C ASN A 42 -7.15 11.35 4.19
N ASP A 43 -7.31 11.03 5.47
CA ASP A 43 -6.85 11.89 6.57
C ASP A 43 -5.32 12.10 6.48
N HIS A 44 -4.56 11.06 6.15
CA HIS A 44 -3.11 11.13 5.99
C HIS A 44 -2.69 11.98 4.77
N ILE A 45 -3.33 11.77 3.63
CA ILE A 45 -3.09 12.58 2.42
C ILE A 45 -3.35 14.06 2.74
N SER A 46 -4.51 14.38 3.30
CA SER A 46 -4.86 15.76 3.66
C SER A 46 -3.91 16.37 4.71
N TRP A 47 -3.38 15.54 5.62
CA TRP A 47 -2.39 15.98 6.58
C TRP A 47 -1.05 16.30 5.93
N LEU A 48 -0.61 15.53 4.93
CA LEU A 48 0.62 15.81 4.17
C LEU A 48 0.46 17.03 3.26
N GLU A 49 -0.65 17.18 2.54
CA GLU A 49 -0.93 18.34 1.69
C GLU A 49 -0.92 19.66 2.48
N LYS A 50 -1.39 19.66 3.73
CA LYS A 50 -1.34 20.84 4.61
C LYS A 50 0.07 21.19 5.10
N LYS A 51 0.98 20.22 5.13
CA LYS A 51 2.33 20.39 5.67
C LYS A 51 3.39 20.61 4.60
N HIS A 52 3.12 20.21 3.37
CA HIS A 52 4.09 20.16 2.29
C HIS A 52 3.49 20.64 0.97
N ASP A 53 3.90 21.78 0.48
CA ASP A 53 3.40 22.38 -0.76
C ASP A 53 3.73 21.55 -2.03
N ASN A 54 4.68 20.62 -1.93
CA ASN A 54 5.08 19.71 -2.99
C ASN A 54 4.23 18.43 -3.06
N VAL A 55 3.22 18.28 -2.19
CA VAL A 55 2.35 17.10 -2.13
C VAL A 55 0.98 17.39 -2.71
N SER A 56 0.47 16.45 -3.49
CA SER A 56 -0.92 16.43 -3.95
C SER A 56 -1.50 15.02 -3.84
N GLY A 57 -2.80 14.91 -3.61
CA GLY A 57 -3.49 13.63 -3.45
C GLY A 57 -4.63 13.45 -4.44
N ILE A 58 -4.84 12.21 -4.89
CA ILE A 58 -5.96 11.81 -5.73
C ILE A 58 -6.56 10.52 -5.17
N THR A 59 -7.89 10.45 -5.12
CA THR A 59 -8.61 9.21 -4.82
C THR A 59 -9.25 8.66 -6.09
N ILE A 60 -8.99 7.38 -6.37
CA ILE A 60 -9.55 6.66 -7.52
C ILE A 60 -10.16 5.36 -7.03
N ASP A 61 -11.48 5.26 -7.05
CA ASP A 61 -12.16 4.01 -6.73
C ASP A 61 -12.01 3.01 -7.88
N LEU A 62 -11.28 1.93 -7.60
CA LEU A 62 -11.00 0.85 -8.54
C LEU A 62 -11.96 -0.35 -8.41
N THR A 63 -13.00 -0.23 -7.59
CA THR A 63 -13.96 -1.31 -7.32
C THR A 63 -14.61 -1.81 -8.60
N LYS A 64 -15.11 -0.92 -9.46
CA LYS A 64 -15.75 -1.31 -10.73
C LYS A 64 -14.80 -2.01 -11.71
N ILE A 65 -13.53 -1.61 -11.73
CA ILE A 65 -12.51 -2.24 -12.57
C ILE A 65 -12.26 -3.67 -12.07
N PHE A 66 -12.10 -3.84 -10.76
CA PHE A 66 -11.93 -5.15 -10.15
C PHE A 66 -13.14 -6.07 -10.40
N GLU A 67 -14.35 -5.56 -10.22
CA GLU A 67 -15.60 -6.31 -10.47
C GLU A 67 -15.73 -6.75 -11.93
N SER A 68 -15.46 -5.85 -12.87
CA SER A 68 -15.48 -6.17 -14.31
C SER A 68 -14.48 -7.27 -14.67
N TYR A 69 -13.30 -7.23 -14.03
CA TYR A 69 -12.27 -8.27 -14.22
C TYR A 69 -12.75 -9.61 -13.65
N SER A 70 -13.30 -9.59 -12.44
CA SER A 70 -13.80 -10.78 -11.74
C SER A 70 -14.90 -11.48 -12.54
N VAL A 71 -15.86 -10.72 -13.07
CA VAL A 71 -16.95 -11.28 -13.90
C VAL A 71 -16.43 -11.93 -15.21
N SER A 72 -15.30 -11.46 -15.72
CA SER A 72 -14.70 -12.01 -16.94
C SER A 72 -13.90 -13.30 -16.74
N LEU A 73 -13.59 -13.64 -15.48
CA LEU A 73 -12.77 -14.82 -15.16
C LEU A 73 -13.66 -16.04 -14.85
N PRO A 74 -13.22 -17.26 -15.25
CA PRO A 74 -13.85 -18.48 -14.78
C PRO A 74 -13.80 -18.62 -13.27
N SER A 75 -14.89 -19.13 -12.65
CA SER A 75 -14.99 -19.23 -11.17
C SER A 75 -13.89 -20.07 -10.53
N GLN A 76 -13.39 -21.09 -11.23
CA GLN A 76 -12.35 -22.01 -10.73
C GLN A 76 -10.98 -21.35 -10.52
N VAL A 77 -10.76 -20.14 -11.03
CA VAL A 77 -9.51 -19.35 -10.83
C VAL A 77 -9.68 -18.18 -9.88
N GLN A 78 -10.85 -18.06 -9.25
CA GLN A 78 -11.21 -16.96 -8.36
C GLN A 78 -11.03 -17.35 -6.88
N ASP A 79 -9.94 -18.04 -6.55
CA ASP A 79 -9.58 -18.24 -5.15
C ASP A 79 -9.13 -16.92 -4.49
N ASP A 80 -9.16 -16.89 -3.16
CA ASP A 80 -8.91 -15.69 -2.38
C ASP A 80 -7.52 -15.09 -2.66
N LEU A 81 -6.49 -15.91 -2.77
CA LEU A 81 -5.12 -15.46 -3.02
C LEU A 81 -4.97 -14.86 -4.44
N SER A 82 -5.53 -15.52 -5.44
CA SER A 82 -5.52 -15.03 -6.82
C SER A 82 -6.23 -13.69 -6.93
N MET A 83 -7.37 -13.53 -6.25
CA MET A 83 -8.14 -12.30 -6.25
C MET A 83 -7.48 -11.18 -5.42
N ALA A 84 -6.80 -11.50 -4.32
CA ALA A 84 -5.97 -10.54 -3.58
C ALA A 84 -4.81 -10.04 -4.44
N ASN A 85 -4.10 -10.93 -5.13
CA ASN A 85 -3.03 -10.59 -6.06
C ASN A 85 -3.55 -9.74 -7.25
N LEU A 86 -4.77 -9.99 -7.72
CA LEU A 86 -5.40 -9.17 -8.76
C LEU A 86 -5.61 -7.73 -8.28
N ARG A 87 -6.11 -7.53 -7.03
CA ARG A 87 -6.25 -6.18 -6.44
C ARG A 87 -4.93 -5.42 -6.42
N SER A 88 -3.85 -6.09 -6.02
CA SER A 88 -2.50 -5.51 -5.98
C SER A 88 -2.02 -5.11 -7.38
N ARG A 89 -2.21 -5.96 -8.40
CA ARG A 89 -1.80 -5.68 -9.79
C ARG A 89 -2.61 -4.56 -10.44
N ILE A 90 -3.91 -4.46 -10.17
CA ILE A 90 -4.75 -3.35 -10.64
C ILE A 90 -4.23 -2.02 -10.06
N ARG A 91 -3.89 -1.96 -8.78
CA ARG A 91 -3.30 -0.76 -8.15
C ARG A 91 -1.96 -0.41 -8.78
N MET A 92 -1.06 -1.38 -8.97
CA MET A 92 0.23 -1.18 -9.63
C MET A 92 0.06 -0.60 -11.04
N SER A 93 -0.82 -1.17 -11.85
CA SER A 93 -1.09 -0.67 -13.21
C SER A 93 -1.54 0.79 -13.19
N ASN A 94 -2.40 1.17 -12.25
CA ASN A 94 -2.83 2.57 -12.12
C ASN A 94 -1.68 3.49 -11.68
N LEU A 95 -0.83 3.06 -10.73
CA LEU A 95 0.36 3.84 -10.36
C LEU A 95 1.22 4.13 -11.59
N TYR A 96 1.49 3.14 -12.43
CA TYR A 96 2.31 3.32 -13.63
C TYR A 96 1.64 4.14 -14.74
N VAL A 97 0.31 4.13 -14.85
CA VAL A 97 -0.41 5.06 -15.76
C VAL A 97 -0.12 6.51 -15.38
N PHE A 98 -0.25 6.84 -14.09
CA PHE A 98 0.03 8.19 -13.60
C PHE A 98 1.53 8.50 -13.66
N ALA A 99 2.38 7.56 -13.25
CA ALA A 99 3.82 7.75 -13.27
C ALA A 99 4.34 8.05 -14.69
N GLY A 100 3.85 7.31 -15.68
CA GLY A 100 4.21 7.56 -17.08
C GLY A 100 3.75 8.94 -17.59
N ASN A 101 2.54 9.37 -17.22
CA ASN A 101 2.02 10.68 -17.62
C ASN A 101 2.77 11.84 -16.95
N TYR A 102 3.01 11.74 -15.63
CA TYR A 102 3.70 12.79 -14.86
C TYR A 102 5.22 12.69 -14.90
N GLN A 103 5.79 11.66 -15.50
CA GLN A 103 7.22 11.35 -15.49
C GLN A 103 7.78 11.19 -14.06
N TYR A 104 7.04 10.48 -13.21
CA TYR A 104 7.39 10.20 -11.83
C TYR A 104 7.84 8.74 -11.65
N LEU A 105 8.66 8.50 -10.62
CA LEU A 105 8.95 7.15 -10.15
C LEU A 105 7.83 6.62 -9.26
N VAL A 106 7.55 5.32 -9.37
CA VAL A 106 6.67 4.59 -8.44
C VAL A 106 7.48 4.17 -7.22
N VAL A 107 7.02 4.57 -6.05
CA VAL A 107 7.70 4.31 -4.78
C VAL A 107 6.96 3.21 -4.03
N GLY A 108 7.67 2.13 -3.75
CA GLY A 108 7.20 0.99 -2.99
C GLY A 108 7.13 1.27 -1.49
N THR A 109 6.24 0.55 -0.83
CA THR A 109 5.97 0.68 0.61
C THR A 109 6.29 -0.59 1.39
N GLY A 110 6.94 -1.56 0.77
CA GLY A 110 7.38 -2.80 1.41
C GLY A 110 8.53 -2.56 2.39
N ASN A 111 8.51 -3.27 3.51
CA ASN A 111 9.55 -3.24 4.51
C ASN A 111 10.35 -4.55 4.50
N LYS A 112 11.49 -4.55 5.20
CA LYS A 112 12.43 -5.69 5.22
C LYS A 112 11.78 -7.01 5.64
N VAL A 113 10.86 -6.97 6.59
CA VAL A 113 10.22 -8.20 7.11
C VAL A 113 9.24 -8.77 6.11
N GLU A 114 8.43 -7.90 5.49
CA GLU A 114 7.41 -8.32 4.51
C GLU A 114 8.06 -8.82 3.22
N ASP A 115 8.95 -8.04 2.61
CA ASP A 115 9.49 -8.35 1.29
C ASP A 115 10.59 -9.42 1.34
N PHE A 116 11.57 -9.29 2.25
CA PHE A 116 12.75 -10.16 2.29
C PHE A 116 12.71 -11.22 3.39
N GLY A 117 11.92 -10.98 4.46
CA GLY A 117 11.79 -11.94 5.56
C GLY A 117 10.76 -13.02 5.29
N VAL A 118 9.57 -12.61 4.84
CA VAL A 118 8.42 -13.51 4.62
C VAL A 118 8.14 -13.71 3.13
N GLY A 119 8.59 -12.81 2.26
CA GLY A 119 8.26 -12.84 0.83
C GLY A 119 6.78 -12.49 0.57
N PHE A 120 6.18 -11.71 1.44
CA PHE A 120 4.77 -11.33 1.35
C PHE A 120 4.59 -10.11 0.45
N TYR A 121 4.68 -10.31 -0.83
CA TYR A 121 4.37 -9.31 -1.86
C TYR A 121 3.83 -9.98 -3.12
N THR A 122 3.08 -9.23 -3.91
CA THR A 122 2.59 -9.69 -5.20
C THR A 122 3.57 -9.31 -6.29
N LYS A 123 4.13 -10.32 -6.98
CA LYS A 123 4.95 -10.09 -8.18
C LYS A 123 4.14 -9.32 -9.23
N TYR A 124 4.70 -8.23 -9.73
CA TYR A 124 4.02 -7.30 -10.63
C TYR A 124 2.75 -6.65 -10.03
N GLY A 125 2.69 -6.56 -8.69
CA GLY A 125 1.71 -5.81 -7.93
C GLY A 125 2.45 -4.80 -7.05
N ASP A 126 2.32 -4.92 -5.73
CA ASP A 126 3.04 -4.10 -4.75
C ASP A 126 4.56 -4.27 -4.79
N GLY A 127 5.06 -5.42 -5.30
CA GLY A 127 6.48 -5.62 -5.61
C GLY A 127 6.93 -4.99 -6.93
N GLY A 128 6.02 -4.47 -7.76
CA GLY A 128 6.33 -3.78 -9.03
C GLY A 128 6.52 -2.28 -8.81
N VAL A 129 7.72 -1.88 -8.42
CA VAL A 129 8.06 -0.49 -8.05
C VAL A 129 9.45 -0.12 -8.56
N ASP A 130 9.73 1.19 -8.65
CA ASP A 130 11.02 1.69 -9.12
C ASP A 130 12.02 1.89 -7.98
N ILE A 131 11.55 2.29 -6.79
CA ILE A 131 12.36 2.46 -5.58
C ILE A 131 11.60 2.01 -4.33
N SER A 132 12.32 1.57 -3.30
CA SER A 132 11.76 1.06 -2.04
C SER A 132 12.46 1.70 -0.82
N PRO A 133 12.07 2.89 -0.37
CA PRO A 133 12.80 3.66 0.64
C PRO A 133 12.87 3.02 2.03
N ILE A 134 11.97 2.12 2.36
CA ILE A 134 11.90 1.45 3.67
C ILE A 134 12.20 -0.06 3.60
N ALA A 135 12.71 -0.55 2.45
CA ALA A 135 12.98 -1.97 2.24
C ALA A 135 14.02 -2.55 3.23
N ASP A 136 14.92 -1.73 3.73
CA ASP A 136 15.94 -2.14 4.72
C ASP A 136 15.47 -2.04 6.17
N LEU A 137 14.29 -1.46 6.42
CA LEU A 137 13.78 -1.23 7.77
C LEU A 137 13.00 -2.43 8.31
N LEU A 138 13.28 -2.80 9.55
CA LEU A 138 12.43 -3.72 10.32
C LEU A 138 11.09 -3.05 10.65
N LYS A 139 10.05 -3.85 10.89
CA LYS A 139 8.72 -3.32 11.26
C LYS A 139 8.76 -2.42 12.50
N SER A 140 9.57 -2.78 13.50
CA SER A 140 9.80 -1.97 14.70
C SER A 140 10.45 -0.61 14.39
N GLU A 141 11.35 -0.58 13.41
CA GLU A 141 12.00 0.65 12.97
C GLU A 141 11.02 1.54 12.20
N VAL A 142 10.14 0.95 11.37
CA VAL A 142 9.06 1.68 10.70
C VAL A 142 8.13 2.35 11.74
N PHE A 143 7.76 1.65 12.82
CA PHE A 143 6.97 2.24 13.90
C PHE A 143 7.71 3.37 14.62
N SER A 144 9.00 3.19 14.92
CA SER A 144 9.83 4.23 15.55
C SER A 144 9.95 5.46 14.66
N LEU A 145 10.16 5.25 13.37
CA LEU A 145 10.23 6.33 12.37
C LEU A 145 8.88 7.05 12.22
N ALA A 146 7.77 6.32 12.21
CA ALA A 146 6.43 6.89 12.17
C ALA A 146 6.17 7.83 13.35
N LYS A 147 6.60 7.43 14.55
CA LYS A 147 6.52 8.27 15.75
C LYS A 147 7.39 9.51 15.63
N HIS A 148 8.63 9.38 15.16
CA HIS A 148 9.55 10.50 14.93
C HIS A 148 9.02 11.50 13.91
N LEU A 149 8.41 11.02 12.84
CA LEU A 149 7.82 11.85 11.78
C LEU A 149 6.49 12.49 12.19
N GLY A 150 5.93 12.14 13.35
CA GLY A 150 4.66 12.65 13.85
C GLY A 150 3.47 12.21 13.01
N ILE A 151 3.51 11.00 12.45
CA ILE A 151 2.40 10.42 11.70
C ILE A 151 1.16 10.32 12.59
N LEU A 152 -0.02 10.47 11.98
CA LEU A 152 -1.29 10.50 12.71
C LEU A 152 -1.46 9.29 13.65
N PRO A 153 -1.89 9.52 14.92
CA PRO A 153 -2.11 8.44 15.88
C PRO A 153 -3.09 7.36 15.41
N SER A 154 -4.08 7.75 14.59
CA SER A 154 -5.05 6.82 13.99
C SER A 154 -4.40 5.77 13.08
N ILE A 155 -3.24 6.07 12.52
CA ILE A 155 -2.43 5.13 11.71
C ILE A 155 -1.50 4.33 12.62
N GLN A 156 -0.78 4.99 13.55
CA GLN A 156 0.16 4.33 14.44
C GLN A 156 -0.49 3.27 15.33
N ASN A 157 -1.76 3.51 15.76
CA ASN A 157 -2.52 2.61 16.63
C ASN A 157 -3.44 1.64 15.84
N ALA A 158 -3.38 1.65 14.51
CA ALA A 158 -4.19 0.74 13.70
C ALA A 158 -3.67 -0.69 13.82
N SER A 159 -4.59 -1.64 13.97
CA SER A 159 -4.22 -3.06 13.86
C SER A 159 -3.62 -3.33 12.48
N PRO A 160 -2.53 -4.10 12.39
CA PRO A 160 -1.95 -4.49 11.11
C PRO A 160 -2.99 -5.22 10.26
N THR A 161 -3.21 -4.76 9.04
CA THR A 161 -4.05 -5.41 8.04
C THR A 161 -3.42 -5.20 6.67
N ASP A 162 -3.42 -6.21 5.84
CA ASP A 162 -2.93 -6.10 4.45
C ASP A 162 -3.91 -5.34 3.52
N GLY A 163 -5.19 -5.25 3.93
CA GLY A 163 -6.22 -4.57 3.15
C GLY A 163 -6.58 -5.27 1.84
N LEU A 164 -6.12 -6.53 1.66
CA LEU A 164 -6.37 -7.35 0.48
C LEU A 164 -7.51 -8.35 0.70
N TRP A 165 -7.86 -8.65 1.95
CA TRP A 165 -8.86 -9.64 2.35
C TRP A 165 -10.04 -8.98 3.04
N ASP A 166 -11.22 -9.56 2.91
CA ASP A 166 -12.44 -9.09 3.60
C ASP A 166 -12.35 -9.28 5.12
N ASP A 167 -11.70 -10.35 5.57
CA ASP A 167 -11.32 -10.54 6.96
C ASP A 167 -9.85 -10.17 7.18
N ALA A 168 -9.58 -9.50 8.30
CA ALA A 168 -8.24 -9.05 8.65
C ALA A 168 -7.31 -10.27 8.91
N VAL A 169 -6.73 -10.80 7.84
CA VAL A 169 -5.65 -11.79 7.96
C VAL A 169 -4.38 -10.99 8.26
N SER A 170 -3.91 -11.07 9.48
CA SER A 170 -2.58 -10.58 9.84
C SER A 170 -1.55 -11.59 9.30
N TYR A 171 -0.46 -11.12 8.69
CA TYR A 171 0.66 -11.99 8.29
C TYR A 171 1.26 -12.79 9.47
N THR A 172 0.87 -12.51 10.71
CA THR A 172 1.16 -13.36 11.85
C THR A 172 0.52 -14.74 11.73
N HIS A 173 -0.57 -14.90 10.98
CA HIS A 173 -1.14 -16.19 10.64
C HIS A 173 -0.42 -16.88 9.47
N LEU A 174 0.10 -16.13 8.51
CA LEU A 174 0.88 -16.69 7.38
C LEU A 174 2.21 -17.29 7.85
N ARG A 175 2.83 -16.76 8.91
CA ARG A 175 4.04 -17.34 9.51
C ARG A 175 3.89 -18.82 9.91
N ALA A 176 2.69 -19.26 10.26
CA ALA A 176 2.47 -20.65 10.67
C ALA A 176 2.38 -21.63 9.48
N HIS A 177 2.09 -21.12 8.27
CA HIS A 177 1.93 -21.98 7.08
C HIS A 177 3.16 -22.01 6.17
N GLU A 178 3.93 -20.93 6.09
CA GLU A 178 5.10 -20.87 5.17
C GLU A 178 6.38 -21.47 5.75
N THR A 179 6.51 -21.60 7.07
CA THR A 179 7.66 -22.27 7.70
C THR A 179 7.63 -23.79 7.63
N GLN A 180 6.62 -24.40 7.02
CA GLN A 180 6.50 -25.86 6.89
C GLN A 180 6.99 -26.40 5.53
N PHE A 181 7.54 -25.57 4.64
CA PHE A 181 8.02 -25.99 3.33
C PHE A 181 9.55 -25.85 3.17
N HIS A 182 10.28 -26.33 4.20
CA HIS A 182 11.71 -26.59 4.07
C HIS A 182 12.06 -27.96 4.68
#